data_94aed6888b634252ac36bd3338a771ba
#
_entry.id   94aed6888b634252ac36bd3338a771ba
#
_cell.length_a   1.000
_cell.length_b   1.000
_cell.length_c   1.000
_cell.angle_alpha   90.00
_cell.angle_beta   90.00
_cell.angle_gamma   90.00
#
_symmetry.space_group_name_H-M   'P 1'
#
loop_
_entity.id
_entity.type
_entity.pdbx_description
1 polymer ?
#
loop_
_entity_poly.entity_id
_entity_poly.type
_entity_poly.pdbx_seq_one_letter_code
_entity_poly.pdbx_strand_id
1 'polypeptide(L)'
;MLKYTVKRLIQSLVTIFLIATAVFLMMRCLPTDYYFTEEQLMKFTDQQKTAALEAAGLTDPIPTQLVKFYNSLLHLDFGTSRRIQNGAPVVKVIGKKFGISMRLGLIATGISLVVGVLMGILQAAFKDKVFDWIGTAYTVFVNAVPSLVSYSLVLVFGSKYLGFPTLYSTRNVSASSVLPITCLSLASIAGYALWTRRYMVDELTRDYIKLARVKGLSSREIMFKHVLRNAMVPMVQYIPQSILVTVGGSLLMERFFSVPGMGPLLTDAIQRYDLNVVQTLVILYAVLGIVGVFLGDVLMMVVDPRITLTGKEEAR
;
A
#
# COMPACT_ATOMS: atom_id res chain seq x y z
N MET A 1 -26.52 3.50 -6.75
CA MET A 1 -25.12 3.79 -7.05
C MET A 1 -24.68 5.16 -6.54
N LEU A 2 -25.17 6.28 -7.07
CA LEU A 2 -24.73 7.63 -6.69
C LEU A 2 -24.76 7.89 -5.16
N LYS A 3 -25.90 7.60 -4.50
CA LYS A 3 -26.06 7.81 -3.05
C LYS A 3 -25.01 7.04 -2.22
N TYR A 4 -24.66 5.83 -2.62
CA TYR A 4 -23.64 5.02 -1.97
C TYR A 4 -22.24 5.60 -2.20
N THR A 5 -21.89 5.91 -3.47
CA THR A 5 -20.60 6.51 -3.80
C THR A 5 -20.37 7.82 -3.04
N VAL A 6 -21.39 8.69 -2.97
CA VAL A 6 -21.33 9.93 -2.19
C VAL A 6 -21.13 9.64 -0.69
N LYS A 7 -21.86 8.67 -0.13
CA LYS A 7 -21.68 8.27 1.27
C LYS A 7 -20.25 7.78 1.53
N ARG A 8 -19.71 6.93 0.65
CA ARG A 8 -18.34 6.41 0.75
C ARG A 8 -17.30 7.52 0.61
N LEU A 9 -17.51 8.45 -0.32
CA LEU A 9 -16.64 9.61 -0.48
C LEU A 9 -16.60 10.46 0.79
N ILE A 10 -17.77 10.77 1.37
CA ILE A 10 -17.83 11.52 2.63
C ILE A 10 -17.12 10.78 3.76
N GLN A 11 -17.34 9.46 3.89
CA GLN A 11 -16.65 8.63 4.88
C GLN A 11 -15.13 8.66 4.69
N SER A 12 -14.65 8.55 3.45
CA SER A 12 -13.23 8.65 3.10
C SER A 12 -12.64 10.01 3.48
N LEU A 13 -13.33 11.10 3.16
CA LEU A 13 -12.91 12.46 3.50
C LEU A 13 -12.87 12.67 5.02
N VAL A 14 -13.88 12.20 5.75
CA VAL A 14 -13.89 12.26 7.22
C VAL A 14 -12.72 11.47 7.82
N THR A 15 -12.44 10.28 7.28
CA THR A 15 -11.30 9.47 7.75
C THR A 15 -9.96 10.17 7.49
N ILE A 16 -9.77 10.76 6.30
CA ILE A 16 -8.55 11.54 5.99
C ILE A 16 -8.43 12.73 6.94
N PHE A 17 -9.52 13.45 7.18
CA PHE A 17 -9.56 14.56 8.13
C PHE A 17 -9.15 14.13 9.54
N LEU A 18 -9.72 13.03 10.05
CA LEU A 18 -9.38 12.52 11.38
C LEU A 18 -7.90 12.10 11.48
N ILE A 19 -7.39 11.39 10.47
CA ILE A 19 -5.97 10.98 10.44
C ILE A 19 -5.06 12.21 10.37
N ALA A 20 -5.35 13.16 9.49
CA ALA A 20 -4.54 14.38 9.36
C ALA A 20 -4.53 15.19 10.65
N THR A 21 -5.69 15.31 11.33
CA THR A 21 -5.80 15.95 12.65
C THR A 21 -4.99 15.21 13.71
N ALA A 22 -5.10 13.89 13.77
CA ALA A 22 -4.35 13.07 14.72
C ALA A 22 -2.83 13.20 14.52
N VAL A 23 -2.36 13.12 13.26
CA VAL A 23 -0.94 13.30 12.93
C VAL A 23 -0.48 14.72 13.30
N PHE A 24 -1.26 15.75 12.99
CA PHE A 24 -0.96 17.12 13.41
C PHE A 24 -0.81 17.22 14.93
N LEU A 25 -1.77 16.71 15.70
CA LEU A 25 -1.72 16.76 17.16
C LEU A 25 -0.53 15.99 17.73
N MET A 26 -0.24 14.80 17.20
CA MET A 26 0.94 14.02 17.60
C MET A 26 2.24 14.80 17.37
N MET A 27 2.37 15.51 16.24
CA MET A 27 3.56 16.35 15.98
C MET A 27 3.68 17.49 17.00
N ARG A 28 2.56 18.03 17.52
CA ARG A 28 2.57 19.09 18.54
C ARG A 28 2.90 18.60 19.96
N CYS A 29 2.82 17.29 20.19
CA CYS A 29 3.25 16.69 21.46
C CYS A 29 4.79 16.49 21.51
N LEU A 30 5.49 16.68 20.39
CA LEU A 30 6.96 16.53 20.35
C LEU A 30 7.68 17.75 20.93
N PRO A 31 8.90 17.57 21.48
CA PRO A 31 9.73 18.67 21.97
C PRO A 31 9.95 19.75 20.90
N THR A 32 9.96 21.01 21.33
CA THR A 32 10.14 22.15 20.43
C THR A 32 11.47 22.15 19.69
N ASP A 33 12.49 21.51 20.24
CA ASP A 33 13.81 21.37 19.62
C ASP A 33 13.76 20.65 18.25
N TYR A 34 12.77 19.80 18.01
CA TYR A 34 12.61 19.11 16.72
C TYR A 34 12.16 20.03 15.57
N TYR A 35 11.73 21.25 15.90
CA TYR A 35 11.40 22.27 14.90
C TYR A 35 12.62 23.03 14.37
N PHE A 36 13.80 22.84 14.96
CA PHE A 36 15.05 23.49 14.56
C PHE A 36 15.98 22.53 13.82
N THR A 37 16.83 23.09 12.96
CA THR A 37 17.97 22.34 12.41
C THR A 37 19.03 22.14 13.49
N GLU A 38 19.95 21.17 13.31
CA GLU A 38 21.06 20.97 14.25
C GLU A 38 21.93 22.23 14.40
N GLU A 39 22.17 22.94 13.29
CA GLU A 39 22.92 24.19 13.29
C GLU A 39 22.20 25.28 14.09
N GLN A 40 20.89 25.40 13.96
CA GLN A 40 20.08 26.36 14.74
C GLN A 40 20.10 26.03 16.23
N LEU A 41 20.02 24.76 16.60
CA LEU A 41 20.08 24.33 17.99
C LEU A 41 21.39 24.72 18.65
N MET A 42 22.51 24.67 17.89
CA MET A 42 23.86 25.03 18.40
C MET A 42 24.10 26.54 18.45
N LYS A 43 23.49 27.30 17.53
CA LYS A 43 23.78 28.74 17.37
C LYS A 43 22.76 29.66 18.01
N PHE A 44 21.51 29.23 18.17
CA PHE A 44 20.45 30.08 18.66
C PHE A 44 20.44 30.18 20.18
N THR A 45 20.32 31.39 20.66
CA THR A 45 19.99 31.66 22.07
C THR A 45 18.53 31.30 22.34
N ASP A 46 18.15 31.15 23.61
CA ASP A 46 16.75 30.81 23.96
C ASP A 46 15.75 31.88 23.49
N GLN A 47 16.16 33.16 23.49
CA GLN A 47 15.35 34.24 22.93
C GLN A 47 15.15 34.10 21.41
N GLN A 48 16.18 33.73 20.68
CA GLN A 48 16.12 33.49 19.23
C GLN A 48 15.26 32.27 18.90
N LYS A 49 15.32 31.20 19.72
CA LYS A 49 14.46 30.02 19.58
C LYS A 49 13.01 30.41 19.79
N THR A 50 12.69 31.14 20.84
CA THR A 50 11.32 31.61 21.13
C THR A 50 10.79 32.47 19.99
N ALA A 51 11.56 33.46 19.51
CA ALA A 51 11.18 34.32 18.41
C ALA A 51 10.95 33.52 17.10
N ALA A 52 11.77 32.49 16.83
CA ALA A 52 11.60 31.64 15.68
C ALA A 52 10.34 30.74 15.77
N LEU A 53 9.99 30.25 16.96
CA LEU A 53 8.74 29.51 17.20
C LEU A 53 7.51 30.41 17.03
N GLU A 54 7.56 31.65 17.54
CA GLU A 54 6.52 32.65 17.34
C GLU A 54 6.34 33.01 15.87
N ALA A 55 7.43 33.28 15.15
CA ALA A 55 7.41 33.55 13.71
C ALA A 55 6.85 32.38 12.89
N ALA A 56 7.07 31.16 13.35
CA ALA A 56 6.50 29.94 12.73
C ALA A 56 5.03 29.68 13.17
N GLY A 57 4.47 30.50 14.07
CA GLY A 57 3.12 30.34 14.62
C GLY A 57 2.95 29.10 15.50
N LEU A 58 4.04 28.57 16.06
CA LEU A 58 4.02 27.38 16.92
C LEU A 58 3.62 27.69 18.36
N THR A 59 3.61 28.96 18.74
CA THR A 59 3.12 29.49 20.02
C THR A 59 1.64 29.87 19.98
N ASP A 60 1.02 29.90 18.80
CA ASP A 60 -0.40 30.17 18.64
C ASP A 60 -1.26 29.09 19.36
N PRO A 61 -2.51 29.40 19.73
CA PRO A 61 -3.45 28.38 20.19
C PRO A 61 -3.60 27.22 19.18
N ILE A 62 -3.68 25.98 19.68
CA ILE A 62 -3.79 24.77 18.85
C ILE A 62 -4.87 24.87 17.76
N PRO A 63 -6.10 25.41 18.02
CA PRO A 63 -7.10 25.57 16.97
C PRO A 63 -6.63 26.47 15.81
N THR A 64 -5.93 27.56 16.12
CA THR A 64 -5.37 28.47 15.10
C THR A 64 -4.32 27.78 14.24
N GLN A 65 -3.42 27.03 14.88
CA GLN A 65 -2.41 26.24 14.17
C GLN A 65 -3.05 25.16 13.27
N LEU A 66 -4.13 24.51 13.75
CA LEU A 66 -4.86 23.50 12.98
C LEU A 66 -5.51 24.11 11.73
N VAL A 67 -6.11 25.30 11.85
CA VAL A 67 -6.68 26.03 10.69
C VAL A 67 -5.58 26.36 9.67
N LYS A 68 -4.44 26.89 10.13
CA LYS A 68 -3.29 27.17 9.27
C LYS A 68 -2.79 25.90 8.57
N PHE A 69 -2.70 24.78 9.31
CA PHE A 69 -2.29 23.49 8.75
C PHE A 69 -3.24 23.02 7.64
N TYR A 70 -4.56 23.05 7.85
CA TYR A 70 -5.52 22.69 6.81
C TYR A 70 -5.49 23.63 5.62
N ASN A 71 -5.29 24.91 5.84
CA ASN A 71 -5.12 25.87 4.75
C ASN A 71 -3.88 25.52 3.88
N SER A 72 -2.73 25.22 4.51
CA SER A 72 -1.54 24.78 3.80
C SER A 72 -1.77 23.46 3.06
N LEU A 73 -2.44 22.49 3.68
CA LEU A 73 -2.76 21.21 3.08
C LEU A 73 -3.64 21.34 1.82
N LEU A 74 -4.65 22.22 1.86
CA LEU A 74 -5.55 22.51 0.73
C LEU A 74 -4.80 23.20 -0.44
N HIS A 75 -3.75 23.97 -0.15
CA HIS A 75 -2.89 24.56 -1.18
C HIS A 75 -1.71 23.66 -1.58
N LEU A 76 -1.68 22.39 -1.12
CA LEU A 76 -0.60 21.43 -1.34
C LEU A 76 0.79 21.96 -0.90
N ASP A 77 0.78 22.85 0.07
CA ASP A 77 2.00 23.34 0.73
C ASP A 77 2.31 22.48 1.95
N PHE A 78 3.28 21.60 1.79
CA PHE A 78 3.78 20.71 2.84
C PHE A 78 5.04 21.26 3.52
N GLY A 79 5.40 22.50 3.23
CA GLY A 79 6.59 23.16 3.75
C GLY A 79 7.89 22.61 3.17
N THR A 80 8.98 22.87 3.90
CA THR A 80 10.34 22.48 3.50
C THR A 80 10.92 21.44 4.45
N SER A 81 11.75 20.56 3.92
CA SER A 81 12.56 19.62 4.70
C SER A 81 13.63 20.39 5.48
N ARG A 82 13.77 20.06 6.76
CA ARG A 82 14.73 20.76 7.66
C ARG A 82 15.99 19.95 7.93
N ARG A 83 15.94 18.62 7.81
CA ARG A 83 17.02 17.74 8.23
C ARG A 83 17.44 16.71 7.17
N ILE A 84 16.55 16.31 6.27
CA ILE A 84 16.88 15.39 5.16
C ILE A 84 17.56 16.16 4.01
N GLN A 85 16.91 17.23 3.54
CA GLN A 85 17.43 18.15 2.53
C GLN A 85 17.05 19.58 2.93
N ASN A 86 17.88 20.20 3.76
CA ASN A 86 17.59 21.51 4.33
C ASN A 86 17.17 22.54 3.27
N GLY A 87 16.01 23.17 3.48
CA GLY A 87 15.41 24.17 2.60
C GLY A 87 14.71 23.63 1.35
N ALA A 88 14.79 22.33 1.05
CA ALA A 88 14.11 21.76 -0.11
C ALA A 88 12.61 21.58 0.13
N PRO A 89 11.71 21.90 -0.82
CA PRO A 89 10.28 21.62 -0.71
C PRO A 89 10.04 20.12 -0.47
N VAL A 90 9.21 19.77 0.52
CA VAL A 90 8.90 18.38 0.88
C VAL A 90 8.38 17.59 -0.32
N VAL A 91 7.51 18.19 -1.13
CA VAL A 91 6.98 17.57 -2.36
C VAL A 91 8.11 17.11 -3.30
N LYS A 92 9.17 17.90 -3.45
CA LYS A 92 10.31 17.56 -4.32
C LYS A 92 11.15 16.42 -3.72
N VAL A 93 11.32 16.40 -2.39
CA VAL A 93 12.02 15.33 -1.68
C VAL A 93 11.29 14.00 -1.84
N ILE A 94 9.98 14.01 -1.63
CA ILE A 94 9.10 12.84 -1.73
C ILE A 94 8.97 12.37 -3.19
N GLY A 95 8.73 13.29 -4.13
CA GLY A 95 8.42 12.95 -5.52
C GLY A 95 9.48 12.09 -6.20
N LYS A 96 10.76 12.38 -5.97
CA LYS A 96 11.88 11.57 -6.49
C LYS A 96 11.87 10.13 -5.94
N LYS A 97 11.57 9.97 -4.66
CA LYS A 97 11.53 8.68 -3.97
C LYS A 97 10.28 7.89 -4.31
N PHE A 98 9.15 8.58 -4.39
CA PHE A 98 7.87 8.02 -4.79
C PHE A 98 7.93 7.37 -6.18
N GLY A 99 8.54 8.01 -7.17
CA GLY A 99 8.68 7.44 -8.51
C GLY A 99 9.43 6.09 -8.55
N ILE A 100 10.44 5.92 -7.69
CA ILE A 100 11.19 4.65 -7.58
C ILE A 100 10.29 3.56 -6.97
N SER A 101 9.68 3.83 -5.81
CA SER A 101 8.78 2.89 -5.15
C SER A 101 7.58 2.52 -6.03
N MET A 102 6.98 3.51 -6.71
CA MET A 102 5.87 3.32 -7.63
C MET A 102 6.23 2.36 -8.77
N ARG A 103 7.39 2.55 -9.40
CA ARG A 103 7.84 1.68 -10.49
C ARG A 103 7.99 0.23 -10.01
N LEU A 104 8.69 0.00 -8.90
CA LEU A 104 8.88 -1.35 -8.35
C LEU A 104 7.55 -1.96 -7.92
N GLY A 105 6.72 -1.18 -7.24
CA GLY A 105 5.40 -1.61 -6.75
C GLY A 105 4.46 -1.99 -7.89
N LEU A 106 4.35 -1.19 -8.95
CA LEU A 106 3.48 -1.48 -10.10
C LEU A 106 3.89 -2.76 -10.82
N ILE A 107 5.21 -2.95 -11.07
CA ILE A 107 5.70 -4.17 -11.73
C ILE A 107 5.44 -5.38 -10.83
N ALA A 108 5.77 -5.30 -9.55
CA ALA A 108 5.54 -6.39 -8.60
C ALA A 108 4.05 -6.76 -8.49
N THR A 109 3.17 -5.76 -8.40
CA THR A 109 1.72 -6.00 -8.32
C THR A 109 1.17 -6.59 -9.62
N GLY A 110 1.63 -6.12 -10.78
CA GLY A 110 1.25 -6.69 -12.09
C GLY A 110 1.62 -8.16 -12.20
N ILE A 111 2.87 -8.53 -11.86
CA ILE A 111 3.32 -9.92 -11.82
C ILE A 111 2.48 -10.72 -10.82
N SER A 112 2.27 -10.18 -9.63
CA SER A 112 1.55 -10.88 -8.57
C SER A 112 0.09 -11.14 -8.91
N LEU A 113 -0.56 -10.18 -9.54
CA LEU A 113 -1.94 -10.32 -9.97
C LEU A 113 -2.07 -11.45 -11.00
N VAL A 114 -1.23 -11.44 -12.04
CA VAL A 114 -1.28 -12.47 -13.09
C VAL A 114 -0.93 -13.83 -12.51
N VAL A 115 0.23 -13.97 -11.88
CA VAL A 115 0.71 -15.27 -11.38
C VAL A 115 -0.16 -15.79 -10.24
N GLY A 116 -0.55 -14.93 -9.28
CA GLY A 116 -1.35 -15.33 -8.13
C GLY A 116 -2.77 -15.74 -8.50
N VAL A 117 -3.43 -14.98 -9.39
CA VAL A 117 -4.78 -15.35 -9.86
C VAL A 117 -4.74 -16.65 -10.66
N LEU A 118 -3.79 -16.82 -11.59
CA LEU A 118 -3.62 -18.08 -12.33
C LEU A 118 -3.38 -19.26 -11.40
N MET A 119 -2.50 -19.10 -10.42
CA MET A 119 -2.22 -20.13 -9.41
C MET A 119 -3.50 -20.48 -8.62
N GLY A 120 -4.27 -19.49 -8.17
CA GLY A 120 -5.53 -19.70 -7.45
C GLY A 120 -6.59 -20.40 -8.30
N ILE A 121 -6.68 -20.07 -9.60
CA ILE A 121 -7.56 -20.76 -10.56
C ILE A 121 -7.16 -22.23 -10.68
N LEU A 122 -5.85 -22.51 -10.85
CA LEU A 122 -5.36 -23.88 -10.96
C LEU A 122 -5.61 -24.68 -9.67
N GLN A 123 -5.39 -24.07 -8.50
CA GLN A 123 -5.69 -24.69 -7.21
C GLN A 123 -7.18 -25.04 -7.08
N ALA A 124 -8.08 -24.12 -7.47
CA ALA A 124 -9.54 -24.37 -7.41
C ALA A 124 -10.00 -25.41 -8.44
N ALA A 125 -9.43 -25.38 -9.65
CA ALA A 125 -9.75 -26.33 -10.71
C ALA A 125 -9.31 -27.77 -10.37
N PHE A 126 -8.20 -27.89 -9.68
CA PHE A 126 -7.61 -29.16 -9.26
C PHE A 126 -7.66 -29.33 -7.73
N LYS A 127 -8.78 -28.90 -7.13
CA LYS A 127 -9.00 -28.97 -5.68
C LYS A 127 -8.69 -30.39 -5.17
N ASP A 128 -8.00 -30.46 -4.04
CA ASP A 128 -7.55 -31.68 -3.35
C ASP A 128 -6.58 -32.57 -4.18
N LYS A 129 -5.99 -32.01 -5.26
CA LYS A 129 -4.96 -32.68 -6.08
C LYS A 129 -3.58 -31.99 -5.93
N VAL A 130 -2.58 -32.52 -6.62
CA VAL A 130 -1.17 -32.08 -6.52
C VAL A 130 -0.99 -30.58 -6.71
N PHE A 131 -1.66 -29.95 -7.69
CA PHE A 131 -1.56 -28.51 -7.92
C PHE A 131 -2.09 -27.69 -6.74
N ASP A 132 -3.17 -28.15 -6.09
CA ASP A 132 -3.73 -27.53 -4.92
C ASP A 132 -2.78 -27.65 -3.72
N TRP A 133 -2.20 -28.83 -3.51
CA TRP A 133 -1.22 -29.06 -2.45
C TRP A 133 0.04 -28.19 -2.62
N ILE A 134 0.59 -28.11 -3.82
CA ILE A 134 1.78 -27.28 -4.12
C ILE A 134 1.47 -25.80 -3.85
N GLY A 135 0.36 -25.29 -4.37
CA GLY A 135 -0.01 -23.89 -4.18
C GLY A 135 -0.33 -23.57 -2.71
N THR A 136 -0.96 -24.49 -1.99
CA THR A 136 -1.20 -24.34 -0.55
C THR A 136 0.11 -24.36 0.23
N ALA A 137 1.03 -25.28 -0.07
CA ALA A 137 2.34 -25.33 0.56
C ALA A 137 3.14 -24.03 0.33
N TYR A 138 3.11 -23.49 -0.90
CA TYR A 138 3.71 -22.18 -1.20
C TYR A 138 3.09 -21.07 -0.35
N THR A 139 1.77 -20.99 -0.31
CA THR A 139 1.05 -19.95 0.45
C THR A 139 1.35 -20.03 1.94
N VAL A 140 1.33 -21.25 2.49
CA VAL A 140 1.66 -21.48 3.91
C VAL A 140 3.12 -21.11 4.18
N PHE A 141 4.05 -21.56 3.33
CA PHE A 141 5.48 -21.24 3.48
C PHE A 141 5.73 -19.73 3.48
N VAL A 142 5.22 -19.00 2.48
CA VAL A 142 5.43 -17.56 2.35
C VAL A 142 4.83 -16.79 3.53
N ASN A 143 3.68 -17.22 4.07
CA ASN A 143 3.05 -16.56 5.21
C ASN A 143 3.67 -16.95 6.57
N ALA A 144 4.26 -18.13 6.69
CA ALA A 144 4.88 -18.59 7.92
C ALA A 144 6.33 -18.10 8.10
N VAL A 145 7.06 -17.90 6.99
CA VAL A 145 8.46 -17.48 7.03
C VAL A 145 8.54 -15.95 7.17
N PRO A 146 9.31 -15.43 8.15
CA PRO A 146 9.52 -13.98 8.29
C PRO A 146 10.07 -13.37 6.99
N SER A 147 9.52 -12.21 6.58
CA SER A 147 9.84 -11.56 5.30
C SER A 147 11.34 -11.37 5.07
N LEU A 148 12.10 -10.98 6.11
CA LEU A 148 13.57 -10.80 5.99
C LEU A 148 14.30 -12.10 5.67
N VAL A 149 13.82 -13.25 6.17
CA VAL A 149 14.38 -14.56 5.84
C VAL A 149 14.08 -14.90 4.38
N SER A 150 12.85 -14.68 3.94
CA SER A 150 12.46 -14.85 2.52
C SER A 150 13.31 -13.98 1.59
N TYR A 151 13.55 -12.71 1.96
CA TYR A 151 14.39 -11.80 1.20
C TYR A 151 15.85 -12.28 1.14
N SER A 152 16.37 -12.80 2.26
CA SER A 152 17.73 -13.37 2.32
C SER A 152 17.87 -14.61 1.42
N LEU A 153 16.87 -15.47 1.40
CA LEU A 153 16.84 -16.62 0.48
C LEU A 153 16.86 -16.17 -0.99
N VAL A 154 15.96 -15.24 -1.35
CA VAL A 154 15.90 -14.67 -2.71
C VAL A 154 17.23 -14.01 -3.08
N LEU A 155 17.84 -13.25 -2.16
CA LEU A 155 19.14 -12.62 -2.39
C LEU A 155 20.22 -13.65 -2.66
N VAL A 156 20.38 -14.66 -1.79
CA VAL A 156 21.44 -15.68 -1.92
C VAL A 156 21.29 -16.48 -3.21
N PHE A 157 20.07 -16.99 -3.47
CA PHE A 157 19.82 -17.78 -4.69
C PHE A 157 19.96 -16.90 -5.94
N GLY A 158 19.38 -15.71 -5.95
CA GLY A 158 19.38 -14.82 -7.10
C GLY A 158 20.77 -14.26 -7.44
N SER A 159 21.58 -13.93 -6.42
CA SER A 159 22.93 -13.42 -6.67
C SER A 159 23.92 -14.53 -6.98
N LYS A 160 23.91 -15.63 -6.21
CA LYS A 160 24.92 -16.70 -6.37
C LYS A 160 24.70 -17.56 -7.64
N TYR A 161 23.44 -17.89 -7.96
CA TYR A 161 23.16 -18.82 -9.06
C TYR A 161 22.68 -18.14 -10.35
N LEU A 162 22.06 -16.95 -10.24
CA LEU A 162 21.53 -16.23 -11.40
C LEU A 162 22.33 -14.96 -11.73
N GLY A 163 23.30 -14.57 -10.88
CA GLY A 163 24.19 -13.43 -11.13
C GLY A 163 23.55 -12.05 -11.00
N PHE A 164 22.36 -11.95 -10.36
CA PHE A 164 21.74 -10.64 -10.15
C PHE A 164 22.45 -9.82 -9.08
N PRO A 165 22.48 -8.48 -9.22
CA PRO A 165 23.05 -7.58 -8.23
C PRO A 165 22.38 -7.71 -6.86
N THR A 166 23.17 -7.73 -5.80
CA THR A 166 22.69 -7.85 -4.41
C THR A 166 22.04 -6.58 -3.89
N LEU A 167 22.43 -5.40 -4.41
CA LEU A 167 21.89 -4.11 -4.03
C LEU A 167 21.32 -3.38 -5.25
N TYR A 168 20.33 -2.54 -4.99
CA TYR A 168 19.77 -1.67 -6.02
C TYR A 168 20.79 -0.64 -6.51
N SER A 169 20.83 -0.44 -7.83
CA SER A 169 21.74 0.52 -8.47
C SER A 169 20.99 1.39 -9.48
N THR A 170 21.14 2.69 -9.36
CA THR A 170 20.61 3.66 -10.32
C THR A 170 21.30 3.62 -11.67
N ARG A 171 22.50 3.04 -11.76
CA ARG A 171 23.25 2.84 -13.02
C ARG A 171 22.77 1.62 -13.80
N ASN A 172 22.30 0.58 -13.10
CA ASN A 172 21.79 -0.65 -13.70
C ASN A 172 20.43 -1.00 -13.08
N VAL A 173 19.44 -0.16 -13.33
CA VAL A 173 18.11 -0.25 -12.74
C VAL A 173 17.43 -1.56 -13.12
N SER A 174 17.56 -2.02 -14.35
CA SER A 174 16.86 -3.22 -14.83
C SER A 174 17.28 -4.47 -14.07
N ALA A 175 18.57 -4.79 -14.05
CA ALA A 175 19.06 -6.00 -13.37
C ALA A 175 18.93 -5.90 -11.84
N SER A 176 19.22 -4.71 -11.24
CA SER A 176 19.17 -4.52 -9.79
C SER A 176 17.74 -4.42 -9.22
N SER A 177 16.73 -4.29 -10.07
CA SER A 177 15.33 -4.31 -9.65
C SER A 177 14.73 -5.72 -9.56
N VAL A 178 15.35 -6.73 -10.18
CA VAL A 178 14.79 -8.10 -10.28
C VAL A 178 14.56 -8.71 -8.90
N LEU A 179 15.57 -8.74 -8.05
CA LEU A 179 15.44 -9.33 -6.70
C LEU A 179 14.46 -8.56 -5.81
N PRO A 180 14.48 -7.21 -5.73
CA PRO A 180 13.46 -6.41 -5.06
C PRO A 180 12.05 -6.71 -5.53
N ILE A 181 11.81 -6.74 -6.85
CA ILE A 181 10.50 -7.02 -7.43
C ILE A 181 10.05 -8.45 -7.08
N THR A 182 10.95 -9.44 -7.18
CA THR A 182 10.67 -10.82 -6.78
C THR A 182 10.23 -10.89 -5.32
N CYS A 183 10.95 -10.23 -4.42
CA CYS A 183 10.61 -10.19 -2.99
C CYS A 183 9.24 -9.57 -2.73
N LEU A 184 8.91 -8.44 -3.38
CA LEU A 184 7.59 -7.82 -3.28
C LEU A 184 6.49 -8.73 -3.83
N SER A 185 6.79 -9.48 -4.91
CA SER A 185 5.81 -10.32 -5.58
C SER A 185 5.46 -11.56 -4.77
N LEU A 186 6.39 -12.17 -4.02
CA LEU A 186 6.16 -13.44 -3.32
C LEU A 186 4.93 -13.41 -2.41
N ALA A 187 4.87 -12.46 -1.48
CA ALA A 187 3.76 -12.35 -0.54
C ALA A 187 2.44 -11.99 -1.25
N SER A 188 2.51 -11.12 -2.26
CA SER A 188 1.34 -10.71 -3.03
C SER A 188 0.79 -11.84 -3.90
N ILE A 189 1.64 -12.66 -4.52
CA ILE A 189 1.24 -13.88 -5.27
C ILE A 189 0.50 -14.84 -4.32
N ALA A 190 1.07 -15.09 -3.13
CA ALA A 190 0.44 -15.96 -2.13
C ALA A 190 -0.96 -15.43 -1.72
N GLY A 191 -1.08 -14.12 -1.51
CA GLY A 191 -2.36 -13.47 -1.19
C GLY A 191 -3.39 -13.61 -2.31
N TYR A 192 -3.03 -13.26 -3.55
CA TYR A 192 -3.94 -13.39 -4.68
C TYR A 192 -4.35 -14.85 -4.95
N ALA A 193 -3.41 -15.80 -4.84
CA ALA A 193 -3.69 -17.21 -5.02
C ALA A 193 -4.67 -17.73 -3.95
N LEU A 194 -4.42 -17.41 -2.68
CA LEU A 194 -5.26 -17.82 -1.55
C LEU A 194 -6.71 -17.34 -1.72
N TRP A 195 -6.89 -16.03 -1.99
CA TRP A 195 -8.22 -15.46 -2.10
C TRP A 195 -8.96 -15.91 -3.37
N THR A 196 -8.25 -15.99 -4.52
CA THR A 196 -8.84 -16.53 -5.75
C THR A 196 -9.30 -17.97 -5.56
N ARG A 197 -8.45 -18.83 -5.00
CA ARG A 197 -8.82 -20.21 -4.68
C ARG A 197 -10.04 -20.27 -3.78
N ARG A 198 -10.02 -19.52 -2.68
CA ARG A 198 -11.11 -19.50 -1.69
C ARG A 198 -12.44 -19.14 -2.34
N TYR A 199 -12.50 -18.00 -3.01
CA TYR A 199 -13.75 -17.54 -3.65
C TYR A 199 -14.23 -18.49 -4.75
N MET A 200 -13.32 -19.06 -5.54
CA MET A 200 -13.71 -20.03 -6.56
C MET A 200 -14.23 -21.35 -5.95
N VAL A 201 -13.64 -21.84 -4.87
CA VAL A 201 -14.11 -23.04 -4.18
C VAL A 201 -15.47 -22.79 -3.55
N ASP A 202 -15.68 -21.63 -2.93
CA ASP A 202 -16.98 -21.25 -2.36
C ASP A 202 -18.06 -21.18 -3.47
N GLU A 203 -17.75 -20.60 -4.62
CA GLU A 203 -18.68 -20.55 -5.77
C GLU A 203 -19.01 -21.94 -6.34
N LEU A 204 -18.05 -22.88 -6.37
CA LEU A 204 -18.28 -24.25 -6.87
C LEU A 204 -19.34 -25.01 -6.08
N THR A 205 -19.66 -24.62 -4.86
CA THR A 205 -20.66 -25.25 -3.99
C THR A 205 -22.09 -24.72 -4.19
N ARG A 206 -22.25 -23.60 -4.93
CA ARG A 206 -23.54 -22.93 -5.15
C ARG A 206 -24.51 -23.76 -5.99
N ASP A 207 -25.81 -23.62 -5.71
CA ASP A 207 -26.87 -24.42 -6.38
C ASP A 207 -26.96 -24.15 -7.87
N TYR A 208 -26.71 -22.93 -8.32
CA TYR A 208 -26.71 -22.61 -9.75
C TYR A 208 -25.61 -23.36 -10.53
N ILE A 209 -24.50 -23.73 -9.87
CA ILE A 209 -23.46 -24.58 -10.46
C ILE A 209 -23.95 -26.03 -10.60
N LYS A 210 -24.71 -26.55 -9.61
CA LYS A 210 -25.35 -27.86 -9.72
C LYS A 210 -26.32 -27.90 -10.92
N LEU A 211 -27.12 -26.83 -11.05
CA LEU A 211 -28.05 -26.69 -12.19
C LEU A 211 -27.30 -26.65 -13.54
N ALA A 212 -26.15 -25.91 -13.60
CA ALA A 212 -25.33 -25.85 -14.81
C ALA A 212 -24.80 -27.24 -15.21
N ARG A 213 -24.42 -28.08 -14.25
CA ARG A 213 -24.00 -29.47 -14.48
C ARG A 213 -25.12 -30.33 -15.01
N VAL A 214 -26.33 -30.22 -14.42
CA VAL A 214 -27.50 -30.94 -14.89
C VAL A 214 -27.89 -30.55 -16.32
N LYS A 215 -27.69 -29.30 -16.73
CA LYS A 215 -27.86 -28.80 -18.09
C LYS A 215 -26.77 -29.27 -19.07
N GLY A 216 -25.81 -30.08 -18.62
CA GLY A 216 -24.79 -30.66 -19.48
C GLY A 216 -23.62 -29.73 -19.84
N LEU A 217 -23.45 -28.59 -19.14
CA LEU A 217 -22.30 -27.72 -19.38
C LEU A 217 -20.98 -28.43 -18.96
N SER A 218 -19.95 -28.25 -19.78
CA SER A 218 -18.64 -28.83 -19.50
C SER A 218 -18.01 -28.17 -18.24
N SER A 219 -17.16 -28.91 -17.52
CA SER A 219 -16.45 -28.40 -16.33
C SER A 219 -15.64 -27.14 -16.64
N ARG A 220 -15.09 -27.03 -17.85
CA ARG A 220 -14.34 -25.87 -18.30
C ARG A 220 -15.24 -24.63 -18.45
N GLU A 221 -16.40 -24.80 -19.07
CA GLU A 221 -17.39 -23.71 -19.21
C GLU A 221 -17.90 -23.23 -17.85
N ILE A 222 -18.21 -24.16 -16.96
CA ILE A 222 -18.64 -23.84 -15.59
C ILE A 222 -17.53 -23.04 -14.90
N MET A 223 -16.29 -23.50 -14.97
CA MET A 223 -15.17 -22.84 -14.30
C MET A 223 -14.95 -21.41 -14.77
N PHE A 224 -14.86 -21.17 -16.08
CA PHE A 224 -14.50 -19.86 -16.62
C PHE A 224 -15.70 -18.91 -16.78
N LYS A 225 -16.87 -19.41 -17.20
CA LYS A 225 -18.04 -18.54 -17.44
C LYS A 225 -18.86 -18.23 -16.18
N HIS A 226 -18.89 -19.15 -15.23
CA HIS A 226 -19.76 -19.05 -14.06
C HIS A 226 -18.95 -18.83 -12.77
N VAL A 227 -18.02 -19.73 -12.44
CA VAL A 227 -17.27 -19.68 -11.18
C VAL A 227 -16.31 -18.51 -11.15
N LEU A 228 -15.40 -18.41 -12.12
CA LEU A 228 -14.37 -17.36 -12.11
C LEU A 228 -14.98 -15.96 -12.15
N ARG A 229 -16.00 -15.76 -13.01
CA ARG A 229 -16.64 -14.46 -13.13
C ARG A 229 -17.21 -13.96 -11.81
N ASN A 230 -17.89 -14.82 -11.04
CA ASN A 230 -18.49 -14.44 -9.76
C ASN A 230 -17.45 -14.37 -8.65
N ALA A 231 -16.48 -15.29 -8.63
CA ALA A 231 -15.38 -15.28 -7.67
C ALA A 231 -14.48 -14.06 -7.77
N MET A 232 -14.39 -13.45 -8.97
CA MET A 232 -13.57 -12.24 -9.17
C MET A 232 -14.20 -10.96 -8.61
N VAL A 233 -15.50 -10.94 -8.33
CA VAL A 233 -16.19 -9.74 -7.80
C VAL A 233 -15.53 -9.20 -6.53
N PRO A 234 -15.35 -9.98 -5.45
CA PRO A 234 -14.63 -9.50 -4.27
C PRO A 234 -13.14 -9.21 -4.54
N MET A 235 -12.51 -9.90 -5.49
CA MET A 235 -11.12 -9.65 -5.86
C MET A 235 -10.94 -8.28 -6.50
N VAL A 236 -11.89 -7.84 -7.34
CA VAL A 236 -11.86 -6.52 -7.98
C VAL A 236 -11.86 -5.39 -6.94
N GLN A 237 -12.54 -5.57 -5.80
CA GLN A 237 -12.50 -4.61 -4.69
C GLN A 237 -11.12 -4.51 -4.06
N TYR A 238 -10.40 -5.63 -3.93
CA TYR A 238 -9.08 -5.67 -3.28
C TYR A 238 -7.95 -5.11 -4.17
N ILE A 239 -8.04 -5.23 -5.49
CA ILE A 239 -6.97 -4.85 -6.43
C ILE A 239 -6.53 -3.39 -6.30
N PRO A 240 -7.40 -2.36 -6.32
CA PRO A 240 -6.94 -0.96 -6.23
C PRO A 240 -6.22 -0.66 -4.93
N GLN A 241 -6.72 -1.20 -3.82
CA GLN A 241 -6.07 -1.02 -2.52
C GLN A 241 -4.67 -1.64 -2.52
N SER A 242 -4.51 -2.86 -3.02
CA SER A 242 -3.20 -3.51 -3.05
C SER A 242 -2.21 -2.78 -3.94
N ILE A 243 -2.65 -2.25 -5.09
CA ILE A 243 -1.81 -1.43 -5.97
C ILE A 243 -1.31 -0.19 -5.23
N LEU A 244 -2.22 0.60 -4.64
CA LEU A 244 -1.86 1.88 -4.02
C LEU A 244 -1.00 1.70 -2.77
N VAL A 245 -1.25 0.68 -1.97
CA VAL A 245 -0.41 0.34 -0.81
C VAL A 245 0.99 -0.08 -1.26
N THR A 246 1.10 -0.90 -2.30
CA THR A 246 2.40 -1.36 -2.82
C THR A 246 3.17 -0.22 -3.49
N VAL A 247 2.47 0.68 -4.19
CA VAL A 247 3.05 1.90 -4.80
C VAL A 247 3.60 2.85 -3.74
N GLY A 248 3.00 2.88 -2.54
CA GLY A 248 3.51 3.64 -1.39
C GLY A 248 4.90 3.19 -0.92
N GLY A 249 5.36 2.02 -1.37
CA GLY A 249 6.67 1.46 -1.04
C GLY A 249 6.64 0.46 0.10
N SER A 250 7.66 -0.37 0.14
CA SER A 250 7.87 -1.37 1.20
C SER A 250 9.07 -1.01 2.04
N LEU A 251 8.85 -0.66 3.31
CA LEU A 251 9.89 -0.29 4.24
C LEU A 251 11.00 -1.34 4.34
N LEU A 252 10.60 -2.60 4.58
CA LEU A 252 11.56 -3.69 4.81
C LEU A 252 12.32 -4.06 3.55
N MET A 253 11.62 -4.22 2.42
CA MET A 253 12.25 -4.61 1.16
C MET A 253 13.19 -3.50 0.65
N GLU A 254 12.73 -2.26 0.66
CA GLU A 254 13.54 -1.13 0.18
C GLU A 254 14.79 -0.90 1.03
N ARG A 255 14.70 -1.07 2.35
CA ARG A 255 15.86 -1.03 3.25
C ARG A 255 16.81 -2.19 2.98
N PHE A 256 16.27 -3.41 2.83
CA PHE A 256 17.07 -4.62 2.66
C PHE A 256 17.92 -4.56 1.38
N PHE A 257 17.37 -4.08 0.28
CA PHE A 257 18.07 -3.96 -1.01
C PHE A 257 18.69 -2.57 -1.26
N SER A 258 18.69 -1.69 -0.26
CA SER A 258 19.17 -0.30 -0.38
C SER A 258 18.48 0.48 -1.51
N VAL A 259 17.20 0.23 -1.75
CA VAL A 259 16.40 0.99 -2.71
C VAL A 259 16.14 2.38 -2.14
N PRO A 260 16.50 3.48 -2.85
CA PRO A 260 16.30 4.84 -2.34
C PRO A 260 14.83 5.29 -2.54
N GLY A 261 13.90 4.54 -1.98
CA GLY A 261 12.46 4.74 -2.11
C GLY A 261 11.82 5.46 -0.93
N MET A 262 10.49 5.26 -0.80
CA MET A 262 9.64 5.91 0.21
C MET A 262 9.82 5.34 1.61
N GLY A 263 10.04 4.03 1.74
CA GLY A 263 10.23 3.37 3.03
C GLY A 263 11.45 3.87 3.79
N PRO A 264 12.67 3.83 3.19
CA PRO A 264 13.85 4.43 3.78
C PRO A 264 13.69 5.93 4.07
N LEU A 265 13.00 6.69 3.20
CA LEU A 265 12.76 8.10 3.44
C LEU A 265 11.96 8.32 4.74
N LEU A 266 10.93 7.53 5.01
CA LEU A 266 10.15 7.65 6.24
C LEU A 266 11.00 7.37 7.48
N THR A 267 11.77 6.28 7.48
CA THR A 267 12.61 5.94 8.63
C THR A 267 13.72 6.96 8.86
N ASP A 268 14.35 7.45 7.78
CA ASP A 268 15.38 8.48 7.88
C ASP A 268 14.80 9.80 8.40
N ALA A 269 13.59 10.17 7.95
CA ALA A 269 12.91 11.36 8.42
C ALA A 269 12.53 11.27 9.91
N ILE A 270 12.08 10.10 10.37
CA ILE A 270 11.79 9.85 11.79
C ILE A 270 13.09 9.94 12.62
N GLN A 271 14.14 9.23 12.21
CA GLN A 271 15.41 9.20 12.94
C GLN A 271 16.10 10.56 13.01
N ARG A 272 15.93 11.37 11.98
CA ARG A 272 16.49 12.73 11.92
C ARG A 272 15.53 13.81 12.41
N TYR A 273 14.32 13.43 12.85
CA TYR A 273 13.29 14.36 13.32
C TYR A 273 12.88 15.42 12.28
N ASP A 274 12.79 15.03 11.00
CA ASP A 274 12.30 15.93 9.95
C ASP A 274 10.76 15.89 9.91
N LEU A 275 10.16 16.67 10.81
CA LEU A 275 8.72 16.61 11.10
C LEU A 275 7.85 16.85 9.87
N ASN A 276 8.22 17.80 9.00
CA ASN A 276 7.45 18.12 7.80
C ASN A 276 7.44 16.93 6.82
N VAL A 277 8.56 16.24 6.66
CA VAL A 277 8.65 15.04 5.80
C VAL A 277 7.87 13.89 6.42
N VAL A 278 7.99 13.64 7.74
CA VAL A 278 7.24 12.58 8.44
C VAL A 278 5.75 12.82 8.31
N GLN A 279 5.27 14.01 8.66
CA GLN A 279 3.85 14.36 8.61
C GLN A 279 3.27 14.16 7.20
N THR A 280 3.97 14.65 6.20
CA THR A 280 3.54 14.53 4.80
C THR A 280 3.48 13.07 4.34
N LEU A 281 4.50 12.26 4.68
CA LEU A 281 4.54 10.85 4.32
C LEU A 281 3.40 10.06 4.98
N VAL A 282 3.13 10.28 6.26
CA VAL A 282 2.04 9.59 6.98
C VAL A 282 0.68 9.94 6.36
N ILE A 283 0.44 11.23 6.06
CA ILE A 283 -0.79 11.66 5.39
C ILE A 283 -0.88 11.05 3.99
N LEU A 284 0.20 11.04 3.22
CA LEU A 284 0.24 10.45 1.88
C LEU A 284 -0.10 8.96 1.91
N TYR A 285 0.47 8.19 2.83
CA TYR A 285 0.14 6.77 2.99
C TYR A 285 -1.32 6.55 3.37
N ALA A 286 -1.86 7.37 4.27
CA ALA A 286 -3.27 7.33 4.64
C ALA A 286 -4.18 7.61 3.44
N VAL A 287 -3.87 8.64 2.66
CA VAL A 287 -4.62 9.00 1.44
C VAL A 287 -4.56 7.87 0.41
N LEU A 288 -3.37 7.31 0.13
CA LEU A 288 -3.23 6.17 -0.79
C LEU A 288 -4.08 4.97 -0.34
N GLY A 289 -4.03 4.61 0.95
CA GLY A 289 -4.83 3.52 1.50
C GLY A 289 -6.34 3.75 1.36
N ILE A 290 -6.81 4.94 1.75
CA ILE A 290 -8.24 5.29 1.72
C ILE A 290 -8.76 5.41 0.28
N VAL A 291 -8.00 6.05 -0.61
CA VAL A 291 -8.34 6.13 -2.04
C VAL A 291 -8.39 4.73 -2.66
N GLY A 292 -7.48 3.83 -2.27
CA GLY A 292 -7.48 2.44 -2.71
C GLY A 292 -8.76 1.71 -2.34
N VAL A 293 -9.20 1.83 -1.08
CA VAL A 293 -10.48 1.25 -0.62
C VAL A 293 -11.66 1.85 -1.36
N PHE A 294 -11.70 3.19 -1.49
CA PHE A 294 -12.77 3.88 -2.21
C PHE A 294 -12.88 3.44 -3.67
N LEU A 295 -11.75 3.36 -4.38
CA LEU A 295 -11.72 2.88 -5.76
C LEU A 295 -12.15 1.41 -5.85
N GLY A 296 -11.77 0.58 -4.88
CA GLY A 296 -12.21 -0.80 -4.78
C GLY A 296 -13.74 -0.92 -4.65
N ASP A 297 -14.33 -0.13 -3.76
CA ASP A 297 -15.79 -0.08 -3.57
C ASP A 297 -16.52 0.36 -4.86
N VAL A 298 -15.98 1.37 -5.55
CA VAL A 298 -16.55 1.85 -6.82
C VAL A 298 -16.44 0.79 -7.91
N LEU A 299 -15.28 0.14 -8.06
CA LEU A 299 -15.07 -0.91 -9.06
C LEU A 299 -15.97 -2.13 -8.79
N MET A 300 -16.14 -2.52 -7.53
CA MET A 300 -17.03 -3.62 -7.19
C MET A 300 -18.47 -3.35 -7.63
N MET A 301 -18.97 -2.11 -7.44
CA MET A 301 -20.30 -1.73 -7.92
C MET A 301 -20.44 -1.73 -9.44
N VAL A 302 -19.37 -1.40 -10.17
CA VAL A 302 -19.37 -1.43 -11.65
C VAL A 302 -19.42 -2.87 -12.15
N VAL A 303 -18.68 -3.78 -11.50
CA VAL A 303 -18.59 -5.19 -11.90
C VAL A 303 -19.84 -5.98 -11.52
N ASP A 304 -20.41 -5.70 -10.35
CA ASP A 304 -21.68 -6.32 -9.91
C ASP A 304 -22.69 -5.27 -9.44
N PRO A 305 -23.54 -4.76 -10.34
CA PRO A 305 -24.59 -3.79 -10.01
C PRO A 305 -25.68 -4.32 -9.06
N ARG A 306 -25.75 -5.64 -8.83
CA ARG A 306 -26.74 -6.28 -7.95
C ARG A 306 -26.41 -6.12 -6.47
N ILE A 307 -25.17 -5.77 -6.16
CA ILE A 307 -24.79 -5.46 -4.80
C ILE A 307 -25.38 -4.09 -4.45
N THR A 308 -26.64 -4.11 -4.00
CA THR A 308 -27.25 -2.95 -3.36
C THR A 308 -26.64 -2.84 -1.97
N LEU A 309 -25.64 -2.00 -1.86
CA LEU A 309 -24.91 -1.71 -0.62
C LEU A 309 -25.76 -0.85 0.34
N THR A 310 -27.04 -1.02 0.34
CA THR A 310 -27.95 -0.55 1.39
C THR A 310 -27.89 -1.57 2.51
N GLY A 311 -27.34 -1.16 3.66
CA GLY A 311 -27.16 -1.97 4.87
C GLY A 311 -28.48 -2.53 5.46
N LYS A 312 -28.99 -3.51 4.77
CA LYS A 312 -29.81 -4.56 5.32
C LYS A 312 -29.07 -5.85 5.02
N GLU A 313 -28.24 -6.30 5.95
CA GLU A 313 -28.06 -7.70 6.21
C GLU A 313 -29.45 -8.28 6.47
N GLU A 314 -30.15 -8.69 5.43
CA GLU A 314 -31.16 -9.69 5.60
C GLU A 314 -30.42 -11.00 5.73
N ALA A 315 -30.32 -11.45 6.99
CA ALA A 315 -30.09 -12.84 7.36
C ALA A 315 -31.00 -13.71 6.47
N ARG A 316 -30.39 -14.49 5.58
CA ARG A 316 -30.90 -15.72 5.00
C ARG A 316 -29.79 -16.70 4.75
#